data_68f4bb0a633009148f3b5867d0282222
#
_entry.id   68f4bb0a633009148f3b5867d0282222
#
_cell.length_a   1.000
_cell.length_b   1.000
_cell.length_c   1.000
_cell.angle_alpha   90.00
_cell.angle_beta   90.00
_cell.angle_gamma   90.00
#
_symmetry.space_group_name_H-M   'P 1'
#
loop_
_entity.id
_entity.type
_entity.pdbx_description
1 polymer ?
#
loop_
_entity_poly.entity_id
_entity_poly.type
_entity_poly.pdbx_seq_one_letter_code
_entity_poly.pdbx_strand_id
1 'polypeptide(L)' 'MTEWLYERNLHCPFCGEAISIIVDTSAGSQTYIEDCQVCCQPMQLRIDVDNGELISVMADR' A
#
# COMPACT_ATOMS: atom_id res chain seq x y z
N MET A 1 -5.77 15.50 12.45
CA MET A 1 -5.89 14.07 12.14
C MET A 1 -6.57 13.89 10.80
N THR A 2 -5.96 13.10 9.94
CA THR A 2 -6.41 12.96 8.56
C THR A 2 -7.28 11.73 8.43
N GLU A 3 -8.55 11.92 8.03
CA GLU A 3 -9.52 10.84 7.93
C GLU A 3 -9.35 9.98 6.69
N TRP A 4 -8.58 10.48 5.71
CA TRP A 4 -8.35 9.77 4.45
C TRP A 4 -7.04 9.01 4.41
N LEU A 5 -6.23 9.06 5.48
CA LEU A 5 -4.98 8.32 5.56
C LEU A 5 -5.17 7.05 6.38
N TYR A 6 -4.75 5.93 5.82
CA TYR A 6 -4.83 4.63 6.47
C TYR A 6 -3.45 4.01 6.50
N GLU A 7 -3.10 3.39 7.63
CA GLU A 7 -1.90 2.60 7.74
C GLU A 7 -2.27 1.13 7.55
N ARG A 8 -1.53 0.44 6.69
CA ARG A 8 -1.73 -0.98 6.44
C ARG A 8 -0.43 -1.73 6.57
N ASN A 9 -0.51 -2.89 7.21
CA ASN A 9 0.63 -3.80 7.33
C ASN A 9 0.48 -4.89 6.30
N LEU A 10 1.56 -5.16 5.57
CA LEU A 10 1.58 -6.23 4.58
C LEU A 10 2.96 -6.84 4.52
N HIS A 11 3.12 -7.92 3.75
CA HIS A 11 4.38 -8.60 3.63
C HIS A 11 4.98 -8.33 2.26
N CYS A 12 6.27 -8.04 2.24
CA CYS A 12 6.99 -7.83 1.00
C CYS A 12 6.96 -9.12 0.17
N PRO A 13 6.58 -9.05 -1.11
CA PRO A 13 6.55 -10.26 -1.96
C PRO A 13 7.92 -10.80 -2.32
N PHE A 14 8.99 -10.07 -2.02
CA PHE A 14 10.36 -10.50 -2.31
C PHE A 14 11.05 -11.10 -1.08
N CYS A 15 11.05 -10.37 0.04
CA CYS A 15 11.77 -10.82 1.23
C CYS A 15 10.87 -11.40 2.32
N GLY A 16 9.55 -11.21 2.22
CA GLY A 16 8.60 -11.75 3.18
C GLY A 16 8.50 -10.99 4.48
N GLU A 17 9.26 -9.92 4.65
CA GLU A 17 9.21 -9.13 5.88
C GLU A 17 7.93 -8.32 5.97
N ALA A 18 7.46 -8.14 7.20
CA ALA A 18 6.30 -7.30 7.47
C ALA A 18 6.70 -5.84 7.31
N ILE A 19 5.94 -5.11 6.51
CA ILE A 19 6.17 -3.69 6.28
C ILE A 19 4.86 -2.95 6.47
N SER A 20 4.95 -1.65 6.72
CA SER A 20 3.75 -0.81 6.83
C SER A 20 3.80 0.27 5.77
N ILE A 21 2.64 0.59 5.23
CA ILE A 21 2.50 1.64 4.24
C ILE A 21 1.37 2.58 4.65
N ILE A 22 1.47 3.82 4.20
CA ILE A 22 0.41 4.81 4.39
C ILE A 22 -0.32 4.97 3.07
N VAL A 23 -1.63 4.82 3.12
CA VAL A 23 -2.49 4.89 1.95
C VAL A 23 -3.34 6.15 2.03
N ASP A 24 -3.30 6.95 0.97
CA ASP A 24 -4.11 8.16 0.85
C ASP A 24 -5.34 7.82 0.00
N THR A 25 -6.50 7.77 0.64
CA THR A 25 -7.74 7.42 -0.05
C THR A 25 -8.38 8.60 -0.77
N SER A 26 -7.86 9.81 -0.56
CA SER A 26 -8.42 10.98 -1.25
C SER A 26 -8.16 10.94 -2.75
N ALA A 27 -7.15 10.20 -3.19
CA ALA A 27 -6.81 10.05 -4.60
C ALA A 27 -7.62 8.95 -5.29
N GLY A 28 -8.41 8.17 -4.54
CA GLY A 28 -9.17 7.07 -5.09
C GLY A 28 -8.30 5.84 -5.34
N SER A 29 -8.83 4.90 -6.13
CA SER A 29 -8.09 3.69 -6.46
C SER A 29 -6.87 4.03 -7.30
N GLN A 30 -5.74 3.37 -7.00
CA GLN A 30 -4.49 3.67 -7.69
C GLN A 30 -3.54 2.49 -7.65
N THR A 31 -2.58 2.51 -8.56
CA THR A 31 -1.49 1.54 -8.60
C THR A 31 -0.19 2.32 -8.76
N TYR A 32 0.79 2.00 -7.91
CA TYR A 32 2.07 2.69 -7.98
C TYR A 32 3.18 1.79 -7.45
N ILE A 33 4.42 2.23 -7.66
CA ILE A 33 5.61 1.47 -7.23
C ILE A 33 6.13 2.05 -5.93
N GLU A 34 6.38 1.17 -4.97
CA GLU A 34 6.95 1.52 -3.67
C GLU A 34 8.11 0.58 -3.38
N ASP A 35 9.21 1.11 -2.89
CA ASP A 35 10.37 0.28 -2.55
C ASP A 35 10.16 -0.36 -1.18
N CYS A 36 10.52 -1.65 -1.08
CA CYS A 36 10.50 -2.33 0.21
C CYS A 36 11.53 -1.70 1.14
N GLN A 37 11.14 -1.49 2.39
CA GLN A 37 12.01 -0.85 3.38
C GLN A 37 13.14 -1.76 3.85
N VAL A 38 13.05 -3.05 3.58
CA VAL A 38 14.02 -4.04 4.05
C VAL A 38 14.95 -4.49 2.93
N CYS A 39 14.41 -4.96 1.82
CA CYS A 39 15.23 -5.47 0.73
C CYS A 39 15.41 -4.48 -0.42
N CYS A 40 14.75 -3.34 -0.36
CA CYS A 40 14.86 -2.25 -1.33
C CYS A 40 14.39 -2.63 -2.74
N GLN A 41 13.64 -3.71 -2.88
CA GLN A 41 13.09 -4.12 -4.17
C GLN A 41 11.81 -3.34 -4.47
N PRO A 42 11.57 -2.97 -5.73
CA PRO A 42 10.35 -2.26 -6.09
C PRO A 42 9.15 -3.20 -6.06
N MET A 43 8.11 -2.79 -5.34
CA MET A 43 6.86 -3.53 -5.25
C MET A 43 5.78 -2.75 -5.97
N GLN A 44 4.93 -3.45 -6.71
CA GLN A 44 3.76 -2.83 -7.29
C GLN A 44 2.61 -2.89 -6.29
N LEU A 45 2.19 -1.72 -5.82
CA LEU A 45 1.08 -1.62 -4.88
C LEU A 45 -0.19 -1.33 -5.64
N ARG A 46 -1.22 -2.11 -5.35
CA ARG A 46 -2.55 -1.92 -5.92
C ARG A 46 -3.50 -1.55 -4.78
N ILE A 47 -4.11 -0.39 -4.90
CA ILE A 47 -4.98 0.15 -3.86
C ILE A 47 -6.37 0.34 -4.44
N ASP A 48 -7.35 -0.29 -3.82
CA ASP A 48 -8.74 -0.16 -4.21
C ASP A 48 -9.47 0.67 -3.18
N VAL A 49 -10.10 1.74 -3.64
CA VAL A 49 -10.85 2.67 -2.80
C VAL A 49 -12.25 2.82 -3.41
N ASP A 50 -13.27 2.78 -2.57
CA ASP A 50 -14.63 3.00 -3.00
C ASP A 50 -15.25 4.03 -2.08
N ASN A 51 -15.72 5.14 -2.68
CA ASN A 51 -16.44 6.18 -1.95
C ASN A 51 -15.61 6.76 -0.79
N GLY A 52 -14.31 6.90 -0.99
CA GLY A 52 -13.40 7.42 0.03
C GLY A 52 -13.00 6.41 1.08
N GLU A 53 -13.44 5.16 0.95
CA GLU A 53 -13.16 4.10 1.89
C GLU A 53 -12.17 3.11 1.31
N LEU A 54 -11.16 2.74 2.08
CA LEU A 54 -10.15 1.79 1.64
C LEU A 54 -10.73 0.38 1.65
N ILE A 55 -10.75 -0.25 0.47
CA ILE A 55 -11.29 -1.59 0.30
C ILE A 55 -10.19 -2.64 0.40
N SER A 56 -9.10 -2.47 -0.34
CA SER A 56 -8.02 -3.45 -0.31
C SER A 56 -6.71 -2.82 -0.70
N VAL A 57 -5.62 -3.42 -0.21
CA VAL A 57 -4.25 -3.05 -0.58
C VAL A 57 -3.50 -4.34 -0.84
N MET A 58 -2.83 -4.41 -1.99
CA MET A 58 -2.05 -5.58 -2.39
C MET A 58 -0.69 -5.14 -2.87
N ALA A 59 0.32 -5.97 -2.57
CA ALA A 59 1.68 -5.76 -3.04
C ALA A 59 2.07 -6.92 -3.95
N ASP A 60 2.52 -6.61 -5.16
CA ASP A 60 2.96 -7.58 -6.14
C ASP A 60 4.40 -7.34 -6.54
N ARG A 61 5.03 -8.38 -7.12
CA ARG A 61 6.37 -8.29 -7.67
C ARG A 61 6.38 -7.52 -8.97
#